data_5b267b42d5a2ab1874300929a532b5a4
#
_entry.id   5b267b42d5a2ab1874300929a532b5a4
#
_cell.length_a   1.000
_cell.length_b   1.000
_cell.length_c   1.000
_cell.angle_alpha   90.00
_cell.angle_beta   90.00
_cell.angle_gamma   90.00
#
_symmetry.space_group_name_H-M   'P 1'
#
loop_
_entity.id
_entity.type
_entity.pdbx_description
1 polymer ?
#
loop_
_entity_poly.entity_id
_entity_poly.type
_entity_poly.pdbx_seq_one_letter_code
_entity_poly.pdbx_strand_id
1 'polypeptide(L)'
;MNGVRAKPQEPGGISHRYLAFLRGVTPQNAKMADLKRCFESAGFGEVRTVLASGNVVFSSRLTSLSEIQDLAEHAMAVGMGRAFGTVVRSAQSV
;
A
#
# COMPACT_ATOMS: atom_id res chain seq x y z
N MET A 1 -0.82 -26.18 1.56
CA MET A 1 -0.81 -25.61 1.78
C MET A 1 -0.95 -24.73 1.63
N ASN A 2 -1.15 -24.62 1.53
CA ASN A 2 -1.21 -23.77 1.54
C ASN A 2 -1.10 -22.84 1.63
N GLY A 3 -1.17 -22.80 1.58
CA GLY A 3 -1.03 -21.96 1.82
C GLY A 3 -0.93 -21.24 1.59
N VAL A 4 -0.91 -21.27 1.64
CA VAL A 4 -0.77 -20.51 1.56
C VAL A 4 -0.75 -19.47 1.49
N ARG A 5 -0.84 -19.04 1.53
CA ARG A 5 -0.73 -18.15 1.53
C ARG A 5 -0.57 -17.16 2.04
N ALA A 6 -0.38 -17.26 1.99
CA ALA A 6 -0.10 -16.39 3.01
C ALA A 6 -0.36 -14.96 2.68
N LYS A 7 -1.55 -14.60 2.72
CA LYS A 7 -1.91 -13.20 2.64
C LYS A 7 -1.76 -12.58 4.01
N PRO A 8 -1.12 -11.41 4.12
CA PRO A 8 -1.08 -10.72 5.41
C PRO A 8 -2.44 -10.26 5.87
N GLN A 9 -3.42 -10.24 4.99
CA GLN A 9 -4.76 -9.78 5.33
C GLN A 9 -5.77 -10.82 4.95
N GLU A 10 -6.47 -11.31 5.94
CA GLU A 10 -7.43 -12.38 5.75
C GLU A 10 -8.84 -11.86 5.75
N PRO A 11 -9.74 -12.51 5.00
CA PRO A 11 -11.14 -12.12 5.08
C PRO A 11 -11.67 -12.36 6.48
N GLY A 12 -12.62 -11.58 6.88
CA GLY A 12 -13.27 -11.74 8.16
C GLY A 12 -12.71 -10.92 9.28
N GLY A 13 -11.55 -10.30 9.10
CA GLY A 13 -11.02 -9.43 10.10
C GLY A 13 -11.50 -7.99 9.94
N ILE A 14 -11.15 -7.15 10.89
CA ILE A 14 -11.49 -5.74 10.84
C ILE A 14 -10.45 -5.02 10.01
N SER A 15 -10.90 -4.29 9.01
CA SER A 15 -10.03 -3.48 8.17
C SER A 15 -10.04 -2.05 8.63
N HIS A 16 -8.88 -1.42 8.54
CA HIS A 16 -8.71 -0.01 8.83
C HIS A 16 -8.29 0.70 7.57
N ARG A 17 -8.63 1.97 7.46
CA ARG A 17 -8.24 2.78 6.33
C ARG A 17 -6.96 3.51 6.62
N TYR A 18 -6.09 3.56 5.63
CA TYR A 18 -4.79 4.20 5.76
C TYR A 18 -4.51 5.07 4.57
N LEU A 19 -3.62 6.02 4.78
CA LEU A 19 -3.15 6.93 3.75
C LEU A 19 -1.64 6.85 3.72
N ALA A 20 -1.10 6.53 2.56
CA ALA A 20 0.34 6.48 2.36
C ALA A 20 0.77 7.70 1.56
N PHE A 21 1.76 8.41 2.08
CA PHE A 21 2.41 9.52 1.39
C PHE A 21 3.70 9.00 0.80
N LEU A 22 3.85 9.11 -0.51
CA LEU A 22 5.03 8.61 -1.20
C LEU A 22 5.94 9.77 -1.57
N ARG A 23 7.19 9.68 -1.15
CA ARG A 23 8.17 10.72 -1.42
C ARG A 23 8.78 10.55 -2.79
N GLY A 24 8.80 11.63 -3.54
CA GLY A 24 9.49 11.62 -4.83
C GLY A 24 8.73 10.99 -5.97
N VAL A 25 7.48 10.60 -5.75
CA VAL A 25 6.69 10.02 -6.82
C VAL A 25 6.16 11.14 -7.72
N THR A 26 6.27 10.93 -9.03
CA THR A 26 5.75 11.88 -10.01
C THR A 26 5.09 11.09 -11.14
N PRO A 27 4.25 11.72 -11.97
CA PRO A 27 3.68 11.02 -13.12
C PRO A 27 4.72 10.48 -14.09
N GLN A 28 5.94 11.06 -14.08
CA GLN A 28 6.99 10.60 -14.97
C GLN A 28 7.69 9.34 -14.47
N ASN A 29 7.76 9.13 -13.15
CA ASN A 29 8.50 7.99 -12.62
C ASN A 29 7.62 6.90 -12.04
N ALA A 30 6.30 7.09 -12.07
CA ALA A 30 5.38 6.07 -11.57
C ALA A 30 4.03 6.26 -12.21
N LYS A 31 3.41 5.15 -12.56
CA LYS A 31 2.05 5.17 -13.11
C LYS A 31 1.08 4.75 -12.04
N MET A 32 -0.09 5.38 -12.05
CA MET A 32 -1.13 5.07 -11.06
C MET A 32 -1.48 3.60 -11.05
N ALA A 33 -1.60 3.00 -12.24
CA ALA A 33 -1.94 1.58 -12.34
C ALA A 33 -0.88 0.69 -11.72
N ASP A 34 0.39 1.06 -11.87
CA ASP A 34 1.47 0.27 -11.29
C ASP A 34 1.49 0.39 -9.77
N LEU A 35 1.29 1.60 -9.26
CA LEU A 35 1.22 1.80 -7.81
C LEU A 35 0.05 1.01 -7.21
N LYS A 36 -1.10 1.08 -7.85
CA LYS A 36 -2.26 0.36 -7.38
C LYS A 36 -1.98 -1.13 -7.35
N ARG A 37 -1.38 -1.65 -8.41
CA ARG A 37 -1.06 -3.08 -8.49
C ARG A 37 -0.09 -3.49 -7.40
N CYS A 38 0.91 -2.66 -7.13
CA CYS A 38 1.88 -2.97 -6.08
C CYS A 38 1.21 -3.05 -4.71
N PHE A 39 0.36 -2.09 -4.41
CA PHE A 39 -0.33 -2.10 -3.12
C PHE A 39 -1.29 -3.28 -3.03
N GLU A 40 -1.97 -3.60 -4.13
CA GLU A 40 -2.86 -4.76 -4.13
C GLU A 40 -2.08 -6.05 -3.96
N SER A 41 -0.92 -6.16 -4.56
CA SER A 41 -0.11 -7.37 -4.43
C SER A 41 0.45 -7.53 -3.02
N ALA A 42 0.54 -6.45 -2.28
CA ALA A 42 0.94 -6.52 -0.87
C ALA A 42 -0.19 -7.01 0.03
N GLY A 43 -1.38 -7.18 -0.52
CA GLY A 43 -2.53 -7.65 0.24
C GLY A 43 -3.45 -6.55 0.72
N PHE A 44 -3.19 -5.30 0.36
CA PHE A 44 -4.07 -4.20 0.76
C PHE A 44 -5.32 -4.16 -0.11
N GLY A 45 -6.41 -3.72 0.49
CA GLY A 45 -7.70 -3.65 -0.21
C GLY A 45 -8.11 -2.23 -0.52
N GLU A 46 -9.10 -2.11 -1.40
CA GLU A 46 -9.70 -0.82 -1.73
C GLU A 46 -8.67 0.25 -2.04
N VAL A 47 -7.71 -0.10 -2.86
CA VAL A 47 -6.59 0.78 -3.17
C VAL A 47 -7.01 1.87 -4.14
N ARG A 48 -6.71 3.11 -3.79
CA ARG A 48 -6.93 4.26 -4.66
C ARG A 48 -5.68 5.10 -4.67
N THR A 49 -5.30 5.53 -5.86
CA THR A 49 -4.11 6.35 -6.01
C THR A 49 -4.49 7.77 -6.39
N VAL A 50 -3.84 8.74 -5.74
CA VAL A 50 -4.00 10.15 -6.08
C VAL A 50 -2.60 10.66 -6.41
N LEU A 51 -2.21 10.44 -7.65
CA LEU A 51 -0.82 10.64 -8.06
C LEU A 51 -0.40 12.10 -7.99
N ALA A 52 -1.34 13.00 -8.24
CA ALA A 52 -1.03 14.41 -8.19
C ALA A 52 -0.47 14.85 -6.83
N SER A 53 -0.92 14.18 -5.76
CA SER A 53 -0.41 14.48 -4.42
C SER A 53 0.53 13.41 -3.90
N GLY A 54 0.81 12.37 -4.68
CA GLY A 54 1.68 11.30 -4.22
C GLY A 54 1.08 10.47 -3.11
N ASN A 55 -0.23 10.31 -3.10
CA ASN A 55 -0.95 9.62 -2.03
C ASN A 55 -1.59 8.34 -2.53
N VAL A 56 -1.63 7.34 -1.65
CA VAL A 56 -2.37 6.11 -1.90
C VAL A 56 -3.26 5.84 -0.70
N VAL A 57 -4.54 5.66 -0.94
CA VAL A 57 -5.50 5.32 0.11
C VAL A 57 -5.82 3.84 -0.01
N PHE A 58 -5.83 3.13 1.10
CA PHE A 58 -6.04 1.69 1.06
C PHE A 58 -6.57 1.20 2.41
N SER A 59 -6.99 -0.05 2.42
CA SER A 59 -7.47 -0.72 3.63
C SER A 59 -6.53 -1.85 3.99
N SER A 60 -6.35 -2.08 5.29
CA SER A 60 -5.52 -3.16 5.77
C SER A 60 -6.02 -3.60 7.13
N ARG A 61 -5.85 -4.88 7.42
CA ARG A 61 -6.14 -5.40 8.75
C ARG A 61 -4.96 -5.25 9.69
N LEU A 62 -3.81 -4.94 9.16
CA LEU A 62 -2.63 -4.69 9.98
C LEU A 62 -2.79 -3.39 10.74
N THR A 63 -2.22 -3.34 11.93
CA THR A 63 -2.31 -2.16 12.76
C THR A 63 -0.96 -1.49 13.00
N SER A 64 0.12 -2.15 12.65
CA SER A 64 1.45 -1.56 12.79
C SER A 64 1.78 -0.72 11.58
N LEU A 65 1.92 0.57 11.76
CA LEU A 65 2.25 1.48 10.66
C LEU A 65 3.60 1.13 10.05
N SER A 66 4.55 0.75 10.89
CA SER A 66 5.87 0.35 10.42
C SER A 66 5.80 -0.86 9.51
N GLU A 67 5.00 -1.85 9.90
CA GLU A 67 4.82 -3.05 9.11
C GLU A 67 4.17 -2.75 7.76
N ILE A 68 3.16 -1.90 7.79
CA ILE A 68 2.47 -1.50 6.58
C ILE A 68 3.42 -0.77 5.64
N GLN A 69 4.23 0.13 6.18
CA GLN A 69 5.23 0.85 5.38
C GLN A 69 6.22 -0.10 4.73
N ASP A 70 6.70 -1.07 5.49
CA ASP A 70 7.67 -2.03 4.96
C ASP A 70 7.06 -2.86 3.84
N LEU A 71 5.83 -3.31 4.02
CA LEU A 71 5.15 -4.08 2.99
C LEU A 71 4.96 -3.27 1.72
N ALA A 72 4.55 -2.02 1.87
CA ALA A 72 4.32 -1.16 0.70
C ALA A 72 5.62 -0.91 -0.05
N GLU A 73 6.69 -0.60 0.69
CA GLU A 73 7.98 -0.34 0.06
C GLU A 73 8.54 -1.56 -0.63
N HIS A 74 8.39 -2.72 0.02
CA HIS A 74 8.84 -3.96 -0.58
C HIS A 74 8.08 -4.26 -1.87
N ALA A 75 6.77 -4.09 -1.84
CA ALA A 75 5.94 -4.35 -3.01
C ALA A 75 6.32 -3.44 -4.17
N MET A 76 6.61 -2.18 -3.89
CA MET A 76 7.05 -1.27 -4.94
C MET A 76 8.41 -1.66 -5.47
N ALA A 77 9.33 -2.06 -4.61
CA ALA A 77 10.65 -2.48 -5.05
C ALA A 77 10.56 -3.68 -5.98
N VAL A 78 9.72 -4.64 -5.65
CA VAL A 78 9.54 -5.84 -6.46
C VAL A 78 8.80 -5.54 -7.75
N GLY A 79 7.72 -4.79 -7.65
CA GLY A 79 6.83 -4.58 -8.79
C GLY A 79 7.27 -3.48 -9.75
N MET A 80 8.00 -2.50 -9.26
CA MET A 80 8.38 -1.34 -10.07
C MET A 80 9.89 -1.18 -10.19
N GLY A 81 10.66 -1.98 -9.46
CA GLY A 81 12.10 -1.88 -9.50
C GLY A 81 12.66 -0.77 -8.63
N ARG A 82 11.82 -0.07 -7.88
CA ARG A 82 12.26 0.95 -6.96
C ARG A 82 11.18 1.16 -5.91
N ALA A 83 11.60 1.53 -4.73
CA ALA A 83 10.68 1.86 -3.65
C ALA A 83 10.75 3.35 -3.37
N PHE A 84 9.58 3.96 -3.21
CA PHE A 84 9.51 5.36 -2.79
C PHE A 84 9.38 5.38 -1.27
N GLY A 85 10.04 6.32 -0.63
CA GLY A 85 9.88 6.48 0.81
C GLY A 85 8.41 6.66 1.16
N THR A 86 7.93 5.90 2.12
CA THR A 86 6.51 5.82 2.41
C THR A 86 6.23 6.18 3.86
N VAL A 87 5.33 7.12 4.06
CA VAL A 87 4.84 7.46 5.39
C VAL A 87 3.37 7.11 5.43
N VAL A 88 2.99 6.27 6.37
CA VAL A 88 1.62 5.78 6.48
C VAL A 88 0.94 6.41 7.69
N ARG A 89 -0.29 6.84 7.50
CA ARG A 89 -1.10 7.38 8.56
C ARG A 89 -2.48 6.75 8.53
N SER A 90 -3.10 6.69 9.68
CA SER A 90 -4.48 6.23 9.77
C SER A 90 -5.40 7.28 9.17
N ALA A 91 -6.35 6.84 8.36
CA ALA A 91 -7.31 7.73 7.72
C ALA A 91 -8.71 7.60 8.33
N GLN A 92 -8.84 6.88 9.41
CA GLN A 92 -10.17 6.58 9.92
C GLN A 92 -10.84 7.74 10.60
N SER A 93 -10.09 8.73 10.98
CA SER A 93 -10.66 9.88 11.70
C SER A 93 -11.25 10.92 10.78
N VAL A 94 -11.18 10.71 9.52
CA VAL A 94 -11.64 11.69 8.55
C VAL A 94 -13.15 11.68 8.40
#